data_1140382f6f5d000b8453c1694c6fb42e
#
_entry.id   1140382f6f5d000b8453c1694c6fb42e
#
_cell.length_a   1.000
_cell.length_b   1.000
_cell.length_c   1.000
_cell.angle_alpha   90.00
_cell.angle_beta   90.00
_cell.angle_gamma   90.00
#
_symmetry.space_group_name_H-M   'P 1'
#
loop_
_entity.id
_entity.type
_entity.pdbx_description
1 polymer ?
#
loop_
_entity_poly.entity_id
_entity_poly.type
_entity_poly.pdbx_seq_one_letter_code
_entity_poly.pdbx_strand_id
1 'polypeptide(L)'
;MKKTRTVLAALAVGLLTSTSALAGDVRIMWYSDGVEGEVLKDLLDRFMKENPGINVILDNVAYSVVREQLPVQLEAGSGPDIARVTNLKAQSQHWLDLRPLVADPAYWDENFGAQADWMRPDGSNQISGFMTQITLTGGFANKTLFDQASVAIPGKDATWDDWAKAAKQVAESQQVPFAMALDRSGHRLTGPILSYGGNYVGADGKPAPLDQGAKDFLTKFVGWIGDGTMGKDVWVSAAGSTYRAAADDFINGQLVYYYSGSWQVPNFSTKIGSNFDWVATGSPCGPANCTGMPGGAGLVAIKYTKNPKDVAKVMDYLAREDIVKEFSERTLFLPAHKGLLAKGLDFKTDDAQAKEALNTFVAATGSLSELAQKLPGWFWSDTFYGALVTRVSQAAAGEMSVDEAFTRIDADIAAKVKDSGL
;
A
#
# COMPACT_ATOMS: atom_id res chain seq x y z
N MET A 1 13.49 60.70 -74.10
CA MET A 1 12.48 59.88 -73.37
C MET A 1 13.13 58.55 -72.99
N LYS A 2 13.63 58.40 -71.72
CA LYS A 2 14.26 57.22 -71.20
C LYS A 2 13.33 56.62 -70.06
N LYS A 3 12.78 55.45 -70.31
CA LYS A 3 11.95 54.76 -69.32
C LYS A 3 12.83 54.01 -68.34
N THR A 4 12.80 54.39 -67.09
CA THR A 4 13.48 53.67 -65.95
C THR A 4 12.51 52.58 -65.47
N ARG A 5 12.99 51.31 -65.46
CA ARG A 5 12.28 50.16 -64.85
C ARG A 5 12.81 49.97 -63.44
N THR A 6 11.96 50.17 -62.46
CA THR A 6 12.26 49.84 -61.05
C THR A 6 11.91 48.36 -60.81
N VAL A 7 12.90 47.59 -60.37
CA VAL A 7 12.75 46.20 -59.95
C VAL A 7 12.48 46.22 -58.46
N LEU A 8 11.30 45.80 -58.01
CA LEU A 8 11.00 45.49 -56.61
C LEU A 8 11.48 44.07 -56.27
N ALA A 9 12.47 43.96 -55.43
CA ALA A 9 12.85 42.70 -54.80
C ALA A 9 11.97 42.48 -53.54
N ALA A 10 11.11 41.47 -53.57
CA ALA A 10 10.30 41.04 -52.42
C ALA A 10 11.16 40.10 -51.54
N LEU A 11 11.56 40.58 -50.37
CA LEU A 11 12.10 39.71 -49.31
C LEU A 11 10.97 38.92 -48.66
N ALA A 12 10.90 37.62 -48.91
CA ALA A 12 10.03 36.70 -48.16
C ALA A 12 10.73 36.35 -46.84
N VAL A 13 10.35 36.99 -45.74
CA VAL A 13 10.72 36.56 -44.38
C VAL A 13 9.82 35.39 -44.01
N GLY A 14 10.40 34.18 -44.08
CA GLY A 14 9.78 32.96 -43.53
C GLY A 14 9.69 33.03 -42.01
N LEU A 15 8.51 33.35 -41.45
CA LEU A 15 8.22 33.11 -40.05
C LEU A 15 8.18 31.60 -39.80
N LEU A 16 9.26 31.07 -39.24
CA LEU A 16 9.25 29.78 -38.55
C LEU A 16 8.39 29.96 -37.30
N THR A 17 7.10 29.72 -37.40
CA THR A 17 6.23 29.55 -36.23
C THR A 17 6.62 28.22 -35.59
N SER A 18 7.52 28.29 -34.59
CA SER A 18 7.70 27.23 -33.61
C SER A 18 6.34 27.05 -32.95
N THR A 19 5.56 26.05 -33.35
CA THR A 19 4.43 25.59 -32.57
C THR A 19 5.01 25.01 -31.28
N SER A 20 5.07 25.85 -30.23
CA SER A 20 5.23 25.33 -28.88
C SER A 20 4.07 24.35 -28.68
N ALA A 21 4.36 23.06 -28.67
CA ALA A 21 3.40 22.08 -28.19
C ALA A 21 3.01 22.58 -26.79
N LEU A 22 1.73 22.88 -26.58
CA LEU A 22 1.23 23.18 -25.24
C LEU A 22 1.64 22.02 -24.37
N ALA A 23 2.43 22.33 -23.31
CA ALA A 23 2.79 21.36 -22.31
C ALA A 23 1.51 20.72 -21.78
N GLY A 24 1.39 19.41 -21.92
CA GLY A 24 0.29 18.68 -21.32
C GLY A 24 0.57 18.55 -19.82
N ASP A 25 -0.41 18.89 -18.98
CA ASP A 25 -0.30 18.58 -17.56
C ASP A 25 -0.46 17.08 -17.36
N VAL A 26 0.45 16.47 -16.60
CA VAL A 26 0.34 15.11 -16.10
C VAL A 26 0.06 15.16 -14.60
N ARG A 27 -1.13 14.76 -14.17
CA ARG A 27 -1.54 14.80 -12.77
C ARG A 27 -1.30 13.44 -12.11
N ILE A 28 -0.58 13.45 -11.00
CA ILE A 28 -0.31 12.26 -10.18
C ILE A 28 -1.06 12.39 -8.87
N MET A 29 -2.02 11.48 -8.60
CA MET A 29 -2.61 11.33 -7.28
C MET A 29 -1.70 10.45 -6.43
N TRP A 30 -1.18 10.99 -5.34
CA TRP A 30 -0.26 10.33 -4.44
C TRP A 30 -0.75 10.42 -3.00
N TYR A 31 -0.49 9.41 -2.20
CA TYR A 31 -0.62 9.45 -0.74
C TYR A 31 0.75 9.12 -0.13
N SER A 32 1.01 9.63 1.07
CA SER A 32 2.27 9.42 1.77
C SER A 32 2.01 8.76 3.13
N ASP A 33 2.88 7.80 3.47
CA ASP A 33 2.97 7.22 4.81
C ASP A 33 4.08 7.91 5.63
N GLY A 34 5.00 8.61 4.96
CA GLY A 34 6.15 9.33 5.52
C GLY A 34 6.65 10.43 4.58
N VAL A 35 7.94 10.37 4.23
CA VAL A 35 8.63 11.41 3.43
C VAL A 35 8.57 11.19 1.91
N GLU A 36 7.93 10.12 1.45
CA GLU A 36 7.99 9.70 0.05
C GLU A 36 7.36 10.70 -0.93
N GLY A 37 6.39 11.49 -0.51
CA GLY A 37 5.82 12.55 -1.32
C GLY A 37 6.82 13.68 -1.60
N GLU A 38 7.65 14.04 -0.63
CA GLU A 38 8.71 15.04 -0.77
C GLU A 38 9.81 14.52 -1.69
N VAL A 39 10.24 13.26 -1.50
CA VAL A 39 11.24 12.61 -2.34
C VAL A 39 10.76 12.51 -3.78
N LEU A 40 9.50 12.08 -4.00
CA LEU A 40 8.92 12.02 -5.33
C LEU A 40 8.87 13.39 -5.99
N LYS A 41 8.48 14.44 -5.24
CA LYS A 41 8.45 15.81 -5.77
C LYS A 41 9.82 16.24 -6.28
N ASP A 42 10.89 16.01 -5.53
CA ASP A 42 12.26 16.33 -5.95
C ASP A 42 12.68 15.58 -7.22
N LEU A 43 12.32 14.28 -7.34
CA LEU A 43 12.54 13.49 -8.55
C LEU A 43 11.78 14.04 -9.76
N LEU A 44 10.52 14.44 -9.57
CA LEU A 44 9.69 15.03 -10.61
C LEU A 44 10.17 16.43 -11.02
N ASP A 45 10.66 17.24 -10.09
CA ASP A 45 11.27 18.54 -10.39
C ASP A 45 12.52 18.39 -11.29
N ARG A 46 13.31 17.31 -11.10
CA ARG A 46 14.43 16.96 -12.00
C ARG A 46 13.93 16.49 -13.37
N PHE A 47 12.91 15.63 -13.40
CA PHE A 47 12.29 15.20 -14.65
C PHE A 47 11.81 16.39 -15.49
N MET A 48 11.11 17.35 -14.89
CA MET A 48 10.59 18.53 -15.59
C MET A 48 11.70 19.43 -16.13
N LYS A 49 12.85 19.53 -15.45
CA LYS A 49 14.03 20.26 -15.97
C LYS A 49 14.61 19.59 -17.22
N GLU A 50 14.62 18.26 -17.26
CA GLU A 50 15.09 17.47 -18.40
C GLU A 50 14.05 17.44 -19.53
N ASN A 51 12.76 17.66 -19.24
CA ASN A 51 11.64 17.60 -20.16
C ASN A 51 10.76 18.86 -20.09
N PRO A 52 11.25 20.03 -20.54
CA PRO A 52 10.58 21.32 -20.33
C PRO A 52 9.21 21.46 -21.02
N GLY A 53 8.84 20.48 -21.88
CA GLY A 53 7.51 20.39 -22.52
C GLY A 53 6.50 19.54 -21.75
N ILE A 54 6.82 19.05 -20.54
CA ILE A 54 5.90 18.25 -19.72
C ILE A 54 5.83 18.88 -18.34
N ASN A 55 4.62 19.27 -17.91
CA ASN A 55 4.38 19.74 -16.55
C ASN A 55 3.76 18.62 -15.73
N VAL A 56 4.35 18.29 -14.57
CA VAL A 56 3.84 17.25 -13.67
C VAL A 56 3.30 17.88 -12.39
N ILE A 57 2.04 17.59 -12.08
CA ILE A 57 1.34 18.08 -10.89
C ILE A 57 1.20 16.91 -9.92
N LEU A 58 1.83 17.03 -8.76
CA LEU A 58 1.74 16.02 -7.69
C LEU A 58 0.67 16.44 -6.68
N ASP A 59 -0.46 15.74 -6.69
CA ASP A 59 -1.56 15.90 -5.73
C ASP A 59 -1.35 14.92 -4.56
N ASN A 60 -0.71 15.37 -3.47
CA ASN A 60 -0.54 14.55 -2.28
C ASN A 60 -1.81 14.63 -1.41
N VAL A 61 -2.52 13.51 -1.30
CA VAL A 61 -3.82 13.39 -0.63
C VAL A 61 -3.79 12.36 0.50
N ALA A 62 -4.77 12.36 1.39
CA ALA A 62 -4.90 11.31 2.39
C ALA A 62 -5.16 9.94 1.72
N TYR A 63 -4.65 8.85 2.32
CA TYR A 63 -4.86 7.49 1.82
C TYR A 63 -6.34 7.13 1.68
N SER A 64 -7.21 7.59 2.61
CA SER A 64 -8.66 7.41 2.51
C SER A 64 -9.26 8.02 1.23
N VAL A 65 -8.73 9.16 0.76
CA VAL A 65 -9.17 9.78 -0.50
C VAL A 65 -8.89 8.86 -1.70
N VAL A 66 -7.70 8.24 -1.74
CA VAL A 66 -7.36 7.26 -2.79
C VAL A 66 -8.28 6.03 -2.70
N ARG A 67 -8.57 5.55 -1.48
CA ARG A 67 -9.41 4.36 -1.30
C ARG A 67 -10.90 4.58 -1.63
N GLU A 68 -11.42 5.77 -1.39
CA GLU A 68 -12.86 6.05 -1.45
C GLU A 68 -13.26 6.86 -2.69
N GLN A 69 -12.44 7.82 -3.12
CA GLN A 69 -12.80 8.73 -4.20
C GLN A 69 -12.26 8.28 -5.57
N LEU A 70 -11.04 7.72 -5.63
CA LEU A 70 -10.49 7.28 -6.91
C LEU A 70 -11.36 6.23 -7.60
N PRO A 71 -11.88 5.17 -6.94
CA PRO A 71 -12.78 4.22 -7.60
C PRO A 71 -14.00 4.88 -8.24
N VAL A 72 -14.62 5.85 -7.55
CA VAL A 72 -15.78 6.59 -8.06
C VAL A 72 -15.42 7.41 -9.32
N GLN A 73 -14.25 8.06 -9.31
CA GLN A 73 -13.75 8.78 -10.47
C GLN A 73 -13.49 7.84 -11.66
N LEU A 74 -12.88 6.70 -11.42
CA LEU A 74 -12.57 5.69 -12.45
C LEU A 74 -13.85 5.14 -13.10
N GLU A 75 -14.87 4.80 -12.31
CA GLU A 75 -16.18 4.36 -12.83
C GLU A 75 -16.87 5.47 -13.65
N ALA A 76 -16.67 6.73 -13.31
CA ALA A 76 -17.14 7.87 -14.10
C ALA A 76 -16.30 8.16 -15.35
N GLY A 77 -15.27 7.35 -15.66
CA GLY A 77 -14.39 7.56 -16.81
C GLY A 77 -13.46 8.77 -16.65
N SER A 78 -13.10 9.11 -15.43
CA SER A 78 -12.29 10.29 -15.09
C SER A 78 -11.21 9.93 -14.07
N GLY A 79 -10.47 10.93 -13.56
CA GLY A 79 -9.46 10.77 -12.52
C GLY A 79 -8.16 11.47 -12.87
N PRO A 80 -7.07 11.21 -12.11
CA PRO A 80 -5.73 11.67 -12.46
C PRO A 80 -5.19 10.90 -13.66
N ASP A 81 -4.01 11.31 -14.16
CA ASP A 81 -3.32 10.59 -15.24
C ASP A 81 -2.53 9.38 -14.69
N ILE A 82 -2.02 9.51 -13.48
CA ILE A 82 -1.26 8.49 -12.75
C ILE A 82 -1.77 8.46 -11.31
N ALA A 83 -1.82 7.28 -10.70
CA ALA A 83 -2.21 7.16 -9.29
C ALA A 83 -1.34 6.14 -8.54
N ARG A 84 -0.99 6.46 -7.27
CA ARG A 84 -0.45 5.48 -6.32
C ARG A 84 -1.61 4.77 -5.63
N VAL A 85 -1.69 3.46 -5.80
CA VAL A 85 -2.82 2.64 -5.36
C VAL A 85 -2.38 1.36 -4.63
N THR A 86 -3.26 0.82 -3.80
CA THR A 86 -3.07 -0.48 -3.12
C THR A 86 -4.08 -1.53 -3.55
N ASN A 87 -5.23 -1.15 -4.12
CA ASN A 87 -6.21 -2.05 -4.72
C ASN A 87 -5.84 -2.34 -6.18
N LEU A 88 -4.73 -3.02 -6.34
CA LEU A 88 -4.00 -3.18 -7.60
C LEU A 88 -4.83 -3.88 -8.68
N LYS A 89 -5.39 -5.04 -8.36
CA LYS A 89 -6.11 -5.91 -9.29
C LYS A 89 -7.56 -5.49 -9.50
N ALA A 90 -8.24 -5.11 -8.44
CA ALA A 90 -9.67 -4.83 -8.44
C ALA A 90 -10.07 -3.70 -9.40
N GLN A 91 -9.14 -2.79 -9.70
CA GLN A 91 -9.36 -1.66 -10.61
C GLN A 91 -8.62 -1.80 -11.95
N SER A 92 -8.07 -3.00 -12.24
CA SER A 92 -7.16 -3.21 -13.39
C SER A 92 -7.79 -2.90 -14.75
N GLN A 93 -9.11 -2.95 -14.88
CA GLN A 93 -9.84 -2.56 -16.10
C GLN A 93 -9.74 -1.05 -16.42
N HIS A 94 -9.32 -0.23 -15.46
CA HIS A 94 -9.15 1.22 -15.62
C HIS A 94 -7.69 1.65 -15.89
N TRP A 95 -6.73 0.70 -15.86
CA TRP A 95 -5.34 1.03 -16.12
C TRP A 95 -5.06 1.16 -17.62
N LEU A 96 -4.20 2.11 -17.98
CA LEU A 96 -3.69 2.28 -19.33
C LEU A 96 -2.67 1.18 -19.63
N ASP A 97 -2.75 0.56 -20.79
CA ASP A 97 -1.65 -0.27 -21.28
C ASP A 97 -0.49 0.61 -21.77
N LEU A 98 0.58 0.62 -21.00
CA LEU A 98 1.80 1.35 -21.32
C LEU A 98 2.71 0.61 -22.31
N ARG A 99 2.49 -0.69 -22.56
CA ARG A 99 3.39 -1.51 -23.41
C ARG A 99 3.70 -0.90 -24.78
N PRO A 100 2.71 -0.35 -25.53
CA PRO A 100 2.98 0.28 -26.83
C PRO A 100 3.60 1.69 -26.71
N LEU A 101 3.75 2.25 -25.50
CA LEU A 101 4.11 3.64 -25.26
C LEU A 101 5.46 3.81 -24.57
N VAL A 102 5.89 2.84 -23.76
CA VAL A 102 7.18 2.86 -23.05
C VAL A 102 8.34 2.64 -23.99
N ALA A 103 9.50 3.15 -23.63
CA ALA A 103 10.70 3.10 -24.47
C ALA A 103 11.25 1.67 -24.65
N ASP A 104 11.21 0.87 -23.57
CA ASP A 104 11.72 -0.52 -23.56
C ASP A 104 10.80 -1.44 -22.74
N PRO A 105 9.80 -2.08 -23.37
CA PRO A 105 8.93 -3.06 -22.69
C PRO A 105 9.67 -4.25 -22.08
N ALA A 106 10.83 -4.66 -22.65
CA ALA A 106 11.59 -5.78 -22.13
C ALA A 106 12.25 -5.45 -20.78
N TYR A 107 12.72 -4.21 -20.61
CA TYR A 107 13.19 -3.71 -19.31
C TYR A 107 12.11 -3.80 -18.22
N TRP A 108 10.87 -3.43 -18.58
CA TRP A 108 9.73 -3.51 -17.65
C TRP A 108 9.41 -4.95 -17.25
N ASP A 109 9.37 -5.86 -18.23
CA ASP A 109 9.12 -7.29 -17.98
C ASP A 109 10.21 -7.91 -17.11
N GLU A 110 11.47 -7.59 -17.35
CA GLU A 110 12.60 -8.11 -16.58
C GLU A 110 12.59 -7.64 -15.13
N ASN A 111 12.34 -6.35 -14.91
CA ASN A 111 12.57 -5.72 -13.60
C ASN A 111 11.31 -5.61 -12.73
N PHE A 112 10.11 -5.60 -13.32
CA PHE A 112 8.83 -5.45 -12.60
C PHE A 112 7.84 -6.60 -12.89
N GLY A 113 8.22 -7.57 -13.73
CA GLY A 113 7.35 -8.65 -14.17
C GLY A 113 6.82 -9.53 -13.05
N ALA A 114 7.58 -9.70 -11.95
CA ALA A 114 7.18 -10.55 -10.83
C ALA A 114 5.87 -10.08 -10.15
N GLN A 115 5.60 -8.77 -10.13
CA GLN A 115 4.38 -8.18 -9.55
C GLN A 115 3.40 -7.66 -10.61
N ALA A 116 3.70 -7.83 -11.90
CA ALA A 116 2.83 -7.33 -12.98
C ALA A 116 1.42 -7.92 -12.89
N ASP A 117 1.30 -9.21 -12.52
CA ASP A 117 0.01 -9.89 -12.36
C ASP A 117 -0.86 -9.31 -11.23
N TRP A 118 -0.27 -8.58 -10.29
CA TRP A 118 -1.02 -7.89 -9.25
C TRP A 118 -1.79 -6.67 -9.79
N MET A 119 -1.36 -6.09 -10.93
CA MET A 119 -1.88 -4.82 -11.45
C MET A 119 -2.60 -4.94 -12.79
N ARG A 120 -2.37 -5.99 -13.57
CA ARG A 120 -2.96 -6.13 -14.91
C ARG A 120 -4.20 -7.04 -14.91
N PRO A 121 -5.13 -6.88 -15.88
CA PRO A 121 -6.24 -7.83 -16.06
C PRO A 121 -5.75 -9.26 -16.28
N ASP A 122 -6.55 -10.25 -15.87
CA ASP A 122 -6.21 -11.65 -16.04
C ASP A 122 -6.02 -12.01 -17.51
N GLY A 123 -4.98 -12.80 -17.79
CA GLY A 123 -4.62 -13.22 -19.15
C GLY A 123 -4.05 -12.12 -20.04
N SER A 124 -3.88 -10.89 -19.52
CA SER A 124 -3.28 -9.78 -20.23
C SER A 124 -1.75 -9.76 -20.03
N ASN A 125 -1.03 -9.26 -21.05
CA ASN A 125 0.40 -8.95 -20.95
C ASN A 125 0.66 -7.44 -20.86
N GLN A 126 -0.36 -6.62 -20.58
CA GLN A 126 -0.19 -5.16 -20.49
C GLN A 126 0.80 -4.77 -19.38
N ILE A 127 1.46 -3.62 -19.58
CA ILE A 127 2.22 -2.92 -18.56
C ILE A 127 1.30 -1.84 -17.99
N SER A 128 0.78 -2.06 -16.79
CA SER A 128 -0.14 -1.10 -16.13
C SER A 128 0.60 -0.04 -15.30
N GLY A 129 1.84 -0.35 -14.92
CA GLY A 129 2.68 0.44 -14.04
C GLY A 129 3.67 -0.45 -13.31
N PHE A 130 4.17 0.01 -12.16
CA PHE A 130 5.11 -0.75 -11.32
C PHE A 130 4.83 -0.53 -9.83
N MET A 131 5.28 -1.49 -9.01
CA MET A 131 5.22 -1.34 -7.55
C MET A 131 6.28 -0.36 -7.09
N THR A 132 5.88 0.72 -6.44
CA THR A 132 6.82 1.70 -5.86
C THR A 132 7.53 1.16 -4.65
N GLN A 133 6.91 0.16 -3.98
CA GLN A 133 7.45 -0.54 -2.82
C GLN A 133 6.79 -1.90 -2.66
N ILE A 134 7.54 -2.83 -2.09
CA ILE A 134 7.00 -4.06 -1.50
C ILE A 134 6.86 -3.83 0.00
N THR A 135 5.78 -4.27 0.58
CA THR A 135 5.52 -4.19 2.02
C THR A 135 5.15 -5.55 2.60
N LEU A 136 5.33 -5.67 3.90
CA LEU A 136 4.91 -6.85 4.67
C LEU A 136 4.22 -6.39 5.95
N THR A 137 3.09 -6.99 6.30
CA THR A 137 2.48 -6.78 7.61
C THR A 137 3.31 -7.47 8.70
N GLY A 138 3.35 -6.82 9.85
CA GLY A 138 4.03 -7.30 11.04
C GLY A 138 3.82 -6.31 12.19
N GLY A 139 4.41 -6.61 13.33
CA GLY A 139 4.25 -5.83 14.54
C GLY A 139 5.38 -4.88 14.84
N PHE A 140 5.08 -3.95 15.75
CA PHE A 140 6.04 -3.06 16.40
C PHE A 140 5.76 -3.06 17.89
N ALA A 141 6.80 -3.26 18.68
CA ALA A 141 6.71 -3.21 20.13
C ALA A 141 7.42 -1.97 20.67
N ASN A 142 6.81 -1.27 21.61
CA ASN A 142 7.46 -0.21 22.36
C ASN A 142 8.41 -0.84 23.40
N LYS A 143 9.68 -0.98 23.00
CA LYS A 143 10.71 -1.66 23.81
C LYS A 143 10.88 -0.98 25.16
N THR A 144 10.86 0.33 25.21
CA THR A 144 10.99 1.08 26.47
C THR A 144 9.90 0.71 27.47
N LEU A 145 8.65 0.54 27.06
CA LEU A 145 7.56 0.13 27.94
C LEU A 145 7.76 -1.32 28.44
N PHE A 146 8.21 -2.23 27.58
CA PHE A 146 8.54 -3.61 27.98
C PHE A 146 9.67 -3.65 29.01
N ASP A 147 10.74 -2.88 28.77
CA ASP A 147 11.88 -2.80 29.70
C ASP A 147 11.45 -2.21 31.06
N GLN A 148 10.68 -1.13 31.08
CA GLN A 148 10.16 -0.50 32.30
C GLN A 148 9.24 -1.42 33.09
N ALA A 149 8.42 -2.21 32.39
CA ALA A 149 7.54 -3.22 33.03
C ALA A 149 8.29 -4.45 33.48
N SER A 150 9.56 -4.62 33.12
CA SER A 150 10.34 -5.86 33.31
C SER A 150 9.65 -7.08 32.72
N VAL A 151 8.98 -6.91 31.57
CA VAL A 151 8.35 -7.96 30.79
C VAL A 151 9.20 -8.23 29.54
N ALA A 152 9.52 -9.50 29.29
CA ALA A 152 10.25 -9.86 28.08
C ALA A 152 9.38 -9.65 26.84
N ILE A 153 9.95 -9.06 25.78
CA ILE A 153 9.31 -9.00 24.46
C ILE A 153 9.14 -10.43 23.93
N PRO A 154 7.93 -10.84 23.52
CA PRO A 154 7.70 -12.17 22.94
C PRO A 154 8.59 -12.44 21.73
N GLY A 155 9.13 -13.68 21.64
CA GLY A 155 10.05 -14.07 20.57
C GLY A 155 9.36 -14.25 19.21
N LYS A 156 10.16 -14.59 18.20
CA LYS A 156 9.69 -14.70 16.78
C LYS A 156 8.58 -15.72 16.55
N ASP A 157 8.51 -16.77 17.36
CA ASP A 157 7.51 -17.84 17.24
C ASP A 157 6.35 -17.65 18.24
N ALA A 158 6.26 -16.48 18.89
CA ALA A 158 5.21 -16.16 19.85
C ALA A 158 3.84 -16.06 19.14
N THR A 159 2.85 -16.60 19.82
CA THR A 159 1.48 -16.62 19.33
C THR A 159 0.78 -15.27 19.51
N TRP A 160 -0.35 -15.08 18.85
CA TRP A 160 -1.23 -13.92 19.09
C TRP A 160 -1.64 -13.81 20.56
N ASP A 161 -1.86 -14.95 21.25
CA ASP A 161 -2.19 -14.96 22.67
C ASP A 161 -1.02 -14.55 23.56
N ASP A 162 0.20 -14.96 23.21
CA ASP A 162 1.42 -14.54 23.94
C ASP A 162 1.60 -13.02 23.85
N TRP A 163 1.41 -12.44 22.65
CA TRP A 163 1.46 -10.99 22.45
C TRP A 163 0.35 -10.27 23.20
N ALA A 164 -0.89 -10.75 23.13
CA ALA A 164 -2.02 -10.17 23.83
C ALA A 164 -1.79 -10.14 25.36
N LYS A 165 -1.31 -11.25 25.90
CA LYS A 165 -0.99 -11.39 27.34
C LYS A 165 0.14 -10.44 27.77
N ALA A 166 1.25 -10.45 27.02
CA ALA A 166 2.42 -9.62 27.37
C ALA A 166 2.10 -8.13 27.23
N ALA A 167 1.46 -7.72 26.14
CA ALA A 167 1.10 -6.32 25.91
C ALA A 167 0.10 -5.80 26.98
N LYS A 168 -0.88 -6.62 27.37
CA LYS A 168 -1.84 -6.27 28.43
C LYS A 168 -1.14 -6.09 29.77
N GLN A 169 -0.25 -6.99 30.14
CA GLN A 169 0.55 -6.88 31.35
C GLN A 169 1.40 -5.59 31.37
N VAL A 170 2.03 -5.24 30.25
CA VAL A 170 2.82 -4.01 30.13
C VAL A 170 1.91 -2.78 30.24
N ALA A 171 0.78 -2.75 29.52
CA ALA A 171 -0.14 -1.63 29.53
C ALA A 171 -0.69 -1.35 30.93
N GLU A 172 -1.09 -2.39 31.66
CA GLU A 172 -1.56 -2.29 33.06
C GLU A 172 -0.46 -1.79 33.99
N SER A 173 0.77 -2.34 33.88
CA SER A 173 1.92 -1.95 34.73
C SER A 173 2.36 -0.51 34.46
N GLN A 174 2.38 -0.06 33.23
CA GLN A 174 2.85 1.28 32.82
C GLN A 174 1.74 2.31 32.73
N GLN A 175 0.49 1.91 32.97
CA GLN A 175 -0.71 2.78 32.92
C GLN A 175 -0.88 3.46 31.55
N VAL A 176 -0.52 2.76 30.46
CA VAL A 176 -0.77 3.22 29.09
C VAL A 176 -2.14 2.78 28.60
N PRO A 177 -2.83 3.59 27.79
CA PRO A 177 -4.24 3.35 27.47
C PRO A 177 -4.48 2.13 26.59
N PHE A 178 -3.49 1.74 25.74
CA PHE A 178 -3.71 0.71 24.73
C PHE A 178 -2.64 -0.39 24.80
N ALA A 179 -3.08 -1.64 25.05
CA ALA A 179 -2.19 -2.79 25.04
C ALA A 179 -1.79 -3.17 23.60
N MET A 180 -2.78 -3.38 22.74
CA MET A 180 -2.57 -3.71 21.33
C MET A 180 -3.44 -2.87 20.41
N ALA A 181 -2.99 -2.66 19.20
CA ALA A 181 -3.82 -2.16 18.12
C ALA A 181 -3.48 -2.87 16.80
N LEU A 182 -4.50 -3.02 15.97
CA LEU A 182 -4.42 -3.48 14.60
C LEU A 182 -5.21 -2.49 13.74
N ASP A 183 -4.61 -1.97 12.67
CA ASP A 183 -5.26 -1.01 11.79
C ASP A 183 -6.61 -1.52 11.31
N ARG A 184 -7.59 -0.62 11.24
CA ARG A 184 -8.91 -0.93 10.67
C ARG A 184 -8.80 -1.13 9.17
N SER A 185 -8.49 -2.36 8.79
CA SER A 185 -8.23 -2.76 7.40
C SER A 185 -8.43 -4.27 7.22
N GLY A 186 -9.13 -4.68 6.16
CA GLY A 186 -9.27 -6.08 5.81
C GLY A 186 -7.92 -6.73 5.48
N HIS A 187 -7.02 -6.00 4.85
CA HIS A 187 -5.66 -6.50 4.59
C HIS A 187 -4.90 -6.83 5.89
N ARG A 188 -5.09 -6.05 6.98
CA ARG A 188 -4.44 -6.34 8.28
C ARG A 188 -5.05 -7.56 8.96
N LEU A 189 -6.35 -7.81 8.80
CA LEU A 189 -7.01 -9.01 9.32
C LEU A 189 -6.58 -10.27 8.56
N THR A 190 -6.17 -10.15 7.30
CA THR A 190 -5.88 -11.31 6.44
C THR A 190 -4.72 -12.15 6.95
N GLY A 191 -3.55 -11.56 7.24
CA GLY A 191 -2.41 -12.31 7.79
C GLY A 191 -2.77 -13.14 9.02
N PRO A 192 -3.37 -12.52 10.05
CA PRO A 192 -3.90 -13.23 11.22
C PRO A 192 -4.90 -14.34 10.87
N ILE A 193 -5.86 -14.12 9.98
CA ILE A 193 -6.79 -15.16 9.50
C ILE A 193 -6.02 -16.35 8.91
N LEU A 194 -5.06 -16.07 8.01
CA LEU A 194 -4.22 -17.12 7.40
C LEU A 194 -3.35 -17.84 8.43
N SER A 195 -2.90 -17.16 9.49
CA SER A 195 -2.12 -17.78 10.56
C SER A 195 -2.93 -18.80 11.35
N TYR A 196 -4.25 -18.65 11.39
CA TYR A 196 -5.20 -19.62 11.95
C TYR A 196 -5.60 -20.73 10.96
N GLY A 197 -4.98 -20.76 9.77
CA GLY A 197 -5.32 -21.71 8.71
C GLY A 197 -6.57 -21.32 7.93
N GLY A 198 -7.07 -20.10 8.13
CA GLY A 198 -8.24 -19.61 7.43
C GLY A 198 -7.99 -19.48 5.92
N ASN A 199 -9.01 -19.86 5.14
CA ASN A 199 -9.04 -19.69 3.70
C ASN A 199 -10.43 -19.22 3.29
N TYR A 200 -10.48 -18.25 2.41
CA TYR A 200 -11.69 -17.64 1.88
C TYR A 200 -11.66 -17.53 0.35
N VAL A 201 -10.72 -18.24 -0.28
CA VAL A 201 -10.61 -18.34 -1.75
C VAL A 201 -11.01 -19.73 -2.20
N GLY A 202 -12.06 -19.81 -3.01
CA GLY A 202 -12.53 -21.06 -3.59
C GLY A 202 -11.58 -21.64 -4.63
N ALA A 203 -11.77 -22.91 -4.98
CA ALA A 203 -10.97 -23.59 -5.99
C ALA A 203 -11.09 -22.95 -7.39
N ASP A 204 -12.19 -22.23 -7.64
CA ASP A 204 -12.44 -21.46 -8.87
C ASP A 204 -11.87 -20.04 -8.84
N GLY A 205 -11.13 -19.68 -7.77
CA GLY A 205 -10.57 -18.35 -7.57
C GLY A 205 -11.58 -17.30 -7.07
N LYS A 206 -12.84 -17.65 -6.92
CA LYS A 206 -13.86 -16.73 -6.37
C LYS A 206 -13.84 -16.76 -4.83
N PRO A 207 -14.46 -15.76 -4.18
CA PRO A 207 -14.63 -15.82 -2.74
C PRO A 207 -15.44 -17.04 -2.30
N ALA A 208 -14.98 -17.70 -1.25
CA ALA A 208 -15.69 -18.76 -0.55
C ALA A 208 -16.17 -18.24 0.82
N PRO A 209 -17.19 -18.87 1.44
CA PRO A 209 -17.60 -18.56 2.80
C PRO A 209 -16.44 -18.68 3.78
N LEU A 210 -16.49 -17.89 4.86
CA LEU A 210 -15.50 -17.96 5.93
C LEU A 210 -15.43 -19.37 6.53
N ASP A 211 -14.25 -19.96 6.50
CA ASP A 211 -14.01 -21.25 7.15
C ASP A 211 -13.79 -21.13 8.67
N GLN A 212 -13.55 -22.26 9.33
CA GLN A 212 -13.40 -22.26 10.78
C GLN A 212 -12.17 -21.48 11.25
N GLY A 213 -11.04 -21.56 10.54
CA GLY A 213 -9.82 -20.80 10.91
C GLY A 213 -10.04 -19.29 10.87
N ALA A 214 -10.74 -18.80 9.84
CA ALA A 214 -11.12 -17.40 9.74
C ALA A 214 -12.05 -16.97 10.90
N LYS A 215 -13.06 -17.78 11.20
CA LYS A 215 -14.02 -17.54 12.30
C LYS A 215 -13.33 -17.55 13.66
N ASP A 216 -12.43 -18.47 13.90
CA ASP A 216 -11.69 -18.59 15.17
C ASP A 216 -10.85 -17.34 15.45
N PHE A 217 -10.08 -16.85 14.45
CA PHE A 217 -9.33 -15.62 14.63
C PHE A 217 -10.25 -14.40 14.84
N LEU A 218 -11.28 -14.23 14.01
CA LEU A 218 -12.17 -13.07 14.09
C LEU A 218 -12.95 -13.04 15.41
N THR A 219 -13.38 -14.19 15.93
CA THR A 219 -14.00 -14.30 17.26
C THR A 219 -13.07 -13.83 18.34
N LYS A 220 -11.81 -14.29 18.30
CA LYS A 220 -10.77 -13.88 19.25
C LYS A 220 -10.50 -12.38 19.15
N PHE A 221 -10.37 -11.85 17.94
CA PHE A 221 -10.12 -10.43 17.69
C PHE A 221 -11.21 -9.52 18.27
N VAL A 222 -12.49 -9.87 18.02
CA VAL A 222 -13.64 -9.13 18.60
C VAL A 222 -13.65 -9.27 20.12
N GLY A 223 -13.30 -10.44 20.66
CA GLY A 223 -13.15 -10.67 22.09
C GLY A 223 -12.11 -9.74 22.74
N TRP A 224 -10.95 -9.57 22.11
CA TRP A 224 -9.90 -8.64 22.59
C TRP A 224 -10.32 -7.16 22.52
N ILE A 225 -11.16 -6.79 21.54
CA ILE A 225 -11.77 -5.45 21.53
C ILE A 225 -12.74 -5.30 22.73
N GLY A 226 -13.51 -6.34 23.01
CA GLY A 226 -14.50 -6.35 24.09
C GLY A 226 -13.88 -6.28 25.49
N ASP A 227 -12.71 -6.91 25.72
CA ASP A 227 -12.02 -6.92 27.02
C ASP A 227 -10.94 -5.83 27.16
N GLY A 228 -10.80 -4.95 26.15
CA GLY A 228 -9.87 -3.82 26.16
C GLY A 228 -8.42 -4.18 25.83
N THR A 229 -8.10 -5.42 25.45
CA THR A 229 -6.76 -5.82 24.99
C THR A 229 -6.43 -5.15 23.65
N MET A 230 -7.41 -5.03 22.74
CA MET A 230 -7.26 -4.38 21.44
C MET A 230 -7.95 -3.00 21.44
N GLY A 231 -7.29 -1.99 20.94
CA GLY A 231 -7.80 -0.61 20.91
C GLY A 231 -9.16 -0.51 20.19
N LYS A 232 -10.24 -0.32 20.95
CA LYS A 232 -11.62 -0.28 20.45
C LYS A 232 -11.84 0.87 19.47
N ASP A 233 -11.32 2.06 19.77
CA ASP A 233 -11.58 3.28 19.01
C ASP A 233 -11.07 3.19 17.56
N VAL A 234 -10.05 2.40 17.29
CA VAL A 234 -9.54 2.15 15.93
C VAL A 234 -10.63 1.53 15.07
N TRP A 235 -11.49 0.66 15.63
CA TRP A 235 -12.47 -0.14 14.89
C TRP A 235 -13.88 0.43 14.92
N VAL A 236 -14.27 1.14 15.96
CA VAL A 236 -15.69 1.55 16.15
C VAL A 236 -15.95 3.04 15.88
N SER A 237 -14.91 3.87 15.74
CA SER A 237 -15.08 5.32 15.55
C SER A 237 -15.40 5.75 14.13
N ALA A 238 -15.43 4.83 13.16
CA ALA A 238 -15.77 5.09 11.77
C ALA A 238 -16.80 4.08 11.25
N ALA A 239 -17.64 4.51 10.32
CA ALA A 239 -18.65 3.66 9.68
C ALA A 239 -18.11 3.01 8.40
N GLY A 240 -18.82 1.99 7.90
CA GLY A 240 -18.52 1.32 6.63
C GLY A 240 -17.13 0.70 6.60
N SER A 241 -16.47 0.77 5.45
CA SER A 241 -15.14 0.18 5.21
C SER A 241 -13.98 1.19 5.30
N THR A 242 -14.21 2.35 5.94
CA THR A 242 -13.20 3.41 6.10
C THR A 242 -11.96 2.90 6.81
N TYR A 243 -10.79 3.17 6.23
CA TYR A 243 -9.50 2.85 6.82
C TYR A 243 -9.20 3.76 8.03
N ARG A 244 -8.58 3.18 9.08
CA ARG A 244 -8.01 3.91 10.20
C ARG A 244 -6.76 3.23 10.73
N ALA A 245 -5.70 4.01 10.92
CA ALA A 245 -4.45 3.57 11.53
C ALA A 245 -4.39 3.93 13.02
N ALA A 246 -3.60 3.17 13.79
CA ALA A 246 -3.24 3.48 15.16
C ALA A 246 -1.79 4.00 15.29
N ALA A 247 -1.22 4.52 14.19
CA ALA A 247 0.17 4.93 14.14
C ALA A 247 0.47 6.08 15.12
N ASP A 248 -0.44 7.05 15.25
CA ASP A 248 -0.25 8.19 16.15
C ASP A 248 -0.24 7.76 17.62
N ASP A 249 -1.06 6.78 18.02
CA ASP A 249 -1.06 6.22 19.38
C ASP A 249 0.29 5.56 19.70
N PHE A 250 0.87 4.84 18.73
CA PHE A 250 2.20 4.24 18.88
C PHE A 250 3.31 5.30 18.94
N ILE A 251 3.32 6.27 18.02
CA ILE A 251 4.30 7.36 17.97
C ILE A 251 4.31 8.17 19.28
N ASN A 252 3.13 8.38 19.88
CA ASN A 252 2.98 9.10 21.15
C ASN A 252 3.29 8.25 22.39
N GLY A 253 3.74 7.00 22.24
CA GLY A 253 4.05 6.10 23.35
C GLY A 253 2.82 5.61 24.13
N GLN A 254 1.62 5.72 23.57
CA GLN A 254 0.35 5.34 24.20
C GLN A 254 -0.10 3.91 23.88
N LEU A 255 0.69 3.19 23.10
CA LEU A 255 0.39 1.84 22.61
C LEU A 255 1.61 0.93 22.81
N VAL A 256 1.39 -0.24 23.42
CA VAL A 256 2.47 -1.20 23.72
C VAL A 256 2.88 -2.00 22.48
N TYR A 257 1.90 -2.56 21.76
CA TYR A 257 2.11 -3.36 20.55
C TYR A 257 1.20 -2.94 19.42
N TYR A 258 1.78 -2.60 18.28
CA TYR A 258 1.07 -2.15 17.09
C TYR A 258 1.28 -3.11 15.92
N TYR A 259 0.21 -3.77 15.46
CA TYR A 259 0.26 -4.60 14.26
C TYR A 259 -0.14 -3.79 13.03
N SER A 260 0.84 -3.50 12.17
CA SER A 260 0.69 -2.71 10.96
C SER A 260 1.57 -3.28 9.84
N GLY A 261 2.73 -2.68 9.54
CA GLY A 261 3.67 -3.24 8.56
C GLY A 261 4.84 -2.32 8.23
N SER A 262 5.72 -2.82 7.36
CA SER A 262 7.03 -2.23 7.04
C SER A 262 6.97 -0.77 6.54
N TRP A 263 5.86 -0.30 5.99
CA TRP A 263 5.65 1.09 5.57
C TRP A 263 5.70 2.10 6.74
N GLN A 264 5.55 1.63 7.98
CA GLN A 264 5.65 2.48 9.17
C GLN A 264 7.10 2.78 9.58
N VAL A 265 8.07 2.01 9.13
CA VAL A 265 9.47 2.17 9.52
C VAL A 265 9.97 3.60 9.30
N PRO A 266 9.83 4.23 8.12
CA PRO A 266 10.27 5.61 7.91
C PRO A 266 9.51 6.62 8.78
N ASN A 267 8.22 6.39 9.01
CA ASN A 267 7.39 7.23 9.85
C ASN A 267 7.86 7.19 11.33
N PHE A 268 8.14 6.01 11.84
CA PHE A 268 8.62 5.82 13.22
C PHE A 268 10.04 6.32 13.39
N SER A 269 10.94 6.04 12.45
CA SER A 269 12.29 6.59 12.46
C SER A 269 12.29 8.12 12.57
N THR A 270 11.40 8.78 11.83
CA THR A 270 11.32 10.26 11.80
C THR A 270 10.59 10.83 13.00
N LYS A 271 9.43 10.28 13.39
CA LYS A 271 8.53 10.89 14.37
C LYS A 271 8.78 10.44 15.81
N ILE A 272 9.20 9.20 16.02
CA ILE A 272 9.59 8.73 17.35
C ILE A 272 11.01 9.23 17.66
N GLY A 273 11.95 9.10 16.70
CA GLY A 273 13.32 9.53 16.89
C GLY A 273 13.93 8.90 18.15
N SER A 274 14.36 9.73 19.09
CA SER A 274 14.96 9.30 20.38
C SER A 274 13.98 9.35 21.56
N ASN A 275 12.68 9.51 21.35
CA ASN A 275 11.71 9.61 22.44
C ASN A 275 11.56 8.29 23.21
N PHE A 276 11.61 7.16 22.53
CA PHE A 276 11.63 5.82 23.11
C PHE A 276 12.19 4.80 22.11
N ASP A 277 12.66 3.68 22.65
CA ASP A 277 13.13 2.56 21.86
C ASP A 277 11.97 1.70 21.40
N TRP A 278 12.01 1.28 20.14
CA TRP A 278 11.02 0.40 19.52
C TRP A 278 11.70 -0.70 18.70
N VAL A 279 11.02 -1.80 18.49
CA VAL A 279 11.48 -2.91 17.64
C VAL A 279 10.37 -3.37 16.71
N ALA A 280 10.74 -3.73 15.49
CA ALA A 280 9.84 -4.44 14.61
C ALA A 280 9.83 -5.94 14.96
N THR A 281 8.69 -6.59 14.75
CA THR A 281 8.51 -8.02 14.90
C THR A 281 7.91 -8.58 13.61
N GLY A 282 8.11 -9.88 13.37
CA GLY A 282 7.30 -10.58 12.37
C GLY A 282 5.80 -10.59 12.76
N SER A 283 4.99 -11.26 11.97
CA SER A 283 3.61 -11.53 12.38
C SER A 283 3.59 -12.54 13.52
N PRO A 284 2.75 -12.35 14.55
CA PRO A 284 2.49 -13.39 15.55
C PRO A 284 1.99 -14.68 14.92
N CYS A 285 2.30 -15.80 15.52
CA CYS A 285 1.87 -17.10 15.05
C CYS A 285 0.42 -17.41 15.46
N GLY A 286 -0.32 -18.00 14.54
CA GLY A 286 -1.53 -18.75 14.83
C GLY A 286 -1.23 -20.25 14.89
N PRO A 287 -2.27 -21.10 15.05
CA PRO A 287 -2.10 -22.55 15.08
C PRO A 287 -1.50 -23.15 13.80
N ALA A 288 -1.65 -22.52 12.66
CA ALA A 288 -1.21 -23.05 11.38
C ALA A 288 0.18 -22.57 10.97
N ASN A 289 0.48 -21.27 11.18
CA ASN A 289 1.73 -20.65 10.74
C ASN A 289 1.89 -19.24 11.34
N CYS A 290 3.01 -18.56 10.98
CA CYS A 290 3.33 -17.20 11.42
C CYS A 290 3.32 -16.21 10.24
N THR A 291 2.39 -16.37 9.29
CA THR A 291 2.39 -15.57 8.07
C THR A 291 1.91 -14.14 8.30
N GLY A 292 2.61 -13.19 7.69
CA GLY A 292 2.08 -11.85 7.43
C GLY A 292 1.37 -11.80 6.08
N MET A 293 0.99 -10.59 5.66
CA MET A 293 0.48 -10.30 4.32
C MET A 293 1.49 -9.46 3.55
N PRO A 294 1.95 -9.92 2.39
CA PRO A 294 2.67 -9.05 1.47
C PRO A 294 1.69 -8.07 0.83
N GLY A 295 2.23 -6.98 0.35
CA GLY A 295 1.48 -5.94 -0.36
C GLY A 295 2.44 -4.90 -0.90
N GLY A 296 1.96 -3.70 -0.96
CA GLY A 296 2.71 -2.54 -1.44
C GLY A 296 1.79 -1.56 -2.12
N ALA A 297 2.39 -0.55 -2.73
CA ALA A 297 1.68 0.41 -3.53
C ALA A 297 2.21 0.37 -4.96
N GLY A 298 1.31 0.27 -5.92
CA GLY A 298 1.61 0.41 -7.34
C GLY A 298 1.41 1.84 -7.80
N LEU A 299 2.29 2.32 -8.66
CA LEU A 299 2.07 3.51 -9.47
C LEU A 299 1.52 3.05 -10.81
N VAL A 300 0.28 3.39 -11.09
CA VAL A 300 -0.46 2.94 -12.27
C VAL A 300 -0.85 4.12 -13.16
N ALA A 301 -0.80 3.91 -14.48
CA ALA A 301 -1.31 4.87 -15.44
C ALA A 301 -2.81 4.66 -15.66
N ILE A 302 -3.57 5.76 -15.77
CA ILE A 302 -5.04 5.73 -15.90
C ILE A 302 -5.43 5.85 -17.38
N LYS A 303 -6.29 4.96 -17.86
CA LYS A 303 -6.67 4.90 -19.28
C LYS A 303 -7.46 6.10 -19.80
N TYR A 304 -7.95 6.95 -18.89
CA TYR A 304 -8.74 8.14 -19.24
C TYR A 304 -7.89 9.39 -19.48
N THR A 305 -6.56 9.28 -19.32
CA THR A 305 -5.61 10.38 -19.61
C THR A 305 -5.76 10.90 -21.02
N LYS A 306 -5.57 12.20 -21.18
CA LYS A 306 -5.50 12.86 -22.50
C LYS A 306 -4.07 12.95 -23.03
N ASN A 307 -3.07 12.64 -22.19
CA ASN A 307 -1.65 12.79 -22.49
C ASN A 307 -0.88 11.45 -22.37
N PRO A 308 -1.33 10.32 -23.02
CA PRO A 308 -0.77 8.98 -22.76
C PRO A 308 0.72 8.87 -23.07
N LYS A 309 1.24 9.65 -24.03
CA LYS A 309 2.69 9.66 -24.36
C LYS A 309 3.52 10.34 -23.29
N ASP A 310 3.02 11.42 -22.69
CA ASP A 310 3.73 12.13 -21.62
C ASP A 310 3.64 11.37 -20.32
N VAL A 311 2.50 10.71 -20.04
CA VAL A 311 2.35 9.73 -18.95
C VAL A 311 3.39 8.62 -19.07
N ALA A 312 3.56 8.02 -20.27
CA ALA A 312 4.56 6.97 -20.48
C ALA A 312 5.99 7.46 -20.20
N LYS A 313 6.35 8.69 -20.61
CA LYS A 313 7.67 9.27 -20.32
C LYS A 313 7.90 9.49 -18.82
N VAL A 314 6.89 9.99 -18.09
CA VAL A 314 6.96 10.12 -16.62
C VAL A 314 7.14 8.74 -15.98
N MET A 315 6.38 7.75 -16.42
CA MET A 315 6.46 6.39 -15.90
C MET A 315 7.83 5.74 -16.22
N ASP A 316 8.34 5.88 -17.45
CA ASP A 316 9.68 5.38 -17.82
C ASP A 316 10.78 6.02 -16.95
N TYR A 317 10.71 7.33 -16.71
CA TYR A 317 11.67 8.02 -15.85
C TYR A 317 11.63 7.48 -14.42
N LEU A 318 10.42 7.37 -13.84
CA LEU A 318 10.26 6.90 -12.46
C LEU A 318 10.59 5.40 -12.29
N ALA A 319 10.51 4.61 -13.38
CA ALA A 319 10.87 3.19 -13.40
C ALA A 319 12.39 2.94 -13.60
N ARG A 320 13.19 3.95 -13.91
CA ARG A 320 14.65 3.79 -14.08
C ARG A 320 15.29 3.25 -12.81
N GLU A 321 16.27 2.36 -12.96
CA GLU A 321 16.98 1.74 -11.83
C GLU A 321 17.58 2.77 -10.86
N ASP A 322 18.24 3.83 -11.39
CA ASP A 322 18.85 4.88 -10.58
C ASP A 322 17.80 5.69 -9.80
N ILE A 323 16.63 5.96 -10.38
CA ILE A 323 15.53 6.69 -9.76
C ILE A 323 14.85 5.83 -8.70
N VAL A 324 14.53 4.57 -9.01
CA VAL A 324 13.96 3.62 -8.03
C VAL A 324 14.93 3.40 -6.87
N LYS A 325 16.23 3.28 -7.14
CA LYS A 325 17.26 3.15 -6.10
C LYS A 325 17.26 4.35 -5.17
N GLU A 326 17.36 5.57 -5.73
CA GLU A 326 17.38 6.80 -4.95
C GLU A 326 16.09 6.98 -4.12
N PHE A 327 14.93 6.73 -4.76
CA PHE A 327 13.64 6.78 -4.05
C PHE A 327 13.63 5.81 -2.87
N SER A 328 13.99 4.54 -3.08
CA SER A 328 13.98 3.50 -2.05
C SER A 328 14.95 3.79 -0.90
N GLU A 329 16.17 4.24 -1.22
CA GLU A 329 17.18 4.56 -0.20
C GLU A 329 16.80 5.76 0.66
N ARG A 330 16.15 6.78 0.07
CA ARG A 330 15.71 7.99 0.78
C ARG A 330 14.41 7.78 1.57
N THR A 331 13.54 6.87 1.11
CA THR A 331 12.25 6.61 1.75
C THR A 331 12.26 5.41 2.70
N LEU A 332 13.35 4.66 2.76
CA LEU A 332 13.46 3.39 3.49
C LEU A 332 12.46 2.33 3.02
N PHE A 333 12.10 2.35 1.73
CA PHE A 333 11.18 1.41 1.14
C PHE A 333 11.92 0.29 0.41
N LEU A 334 11.40 -0.94 0.55
CA LEU A 334 11.90 -2.08 -0.22
C LEU A 334 11.41 -1.96 -1.67
N PRO A 335 12.31 -1.90 -2.67
CA PRO A 335 11.90 -1.78 -4.05
C PRO A 335 11.29 -3.07 -4.59
N ALA A 336 10.43 -2.95 -5.59
CA ALA A 336 9.97 -4.09 -6.37
C ALA A 336 10.90 -4.40 -7.57
N HIS A 337 11.91 -3.57 -7.82
CA HIS A 337 12.82 -3.70 -8.95
C HIS A 337 13.79 -4.88 -8.75
N LYS A 338 13.67 -5.91 -9.61
CA LYS A 338 14.42 -7.16 -9.49
C LYS A 338 15.94 -6.96 -9.45
N GLY A 339 16.48 -6.11 -10.33
CA GLY A 339 17.91 -5.83 -10.39
C GLY A 339 18.43 -5.18 -9.10
N LEU A 340 17.65 -4.31 -8.46
CA LEU A 340 18.03 -3.68 -7.19
C LEU A 340 17.94 -4.64 -6.02
N LEU A 341 16.92 -5.50 -5.97
CA LEU A 341 16.83 -6.54 -4.94
C LEU A 341 18.04 -7.47 -4.96
N ALA A 342 18.53 -7.80 -6.15
CA ALA A 342 19.72 -8.64 -6.31
C ALA A 342 21.04 -7.93 -5.91
N LYS A 343 21.14 -6.61 -6.13
CA LYS A 343 22.33 -5.80 -5.81
C LYS A 343 22.39 -5.36 -4.35
N GLY A 344 21.23 -5.31 -3.67
CA GLY A 344 21.07 -4.71 -2.35
C GLY A 344 20.93 -3.17 -2.42
N LEU A 345 20.55 -2.57 -1.30
CA LEU A 345 20.37 -1.14 -1.12
C LEU A 345 21.18 -0.63 0.06
N ASP A 346 21.63 0.62 -0.04
CA ASP A 346 22.24 1.36 1.05
C ASP A 346 21.23 2.41 1.55
N PHE A 347 20.38 2.01 2.50
CA PHE A 347 19.38 2.90 3.07
C PHE A 347 20.02 4.11 3.74
N LYS A 348 19.57 5.30 3.37
CA LYS A 348 20.12 6.59 3.82
C LYS A 348 19.55 6.96 5.20
N THR A 349 19.91 6.18 6.20
CA THR A 349 19.56 6.44 7.60
C THR A 349 20.69 6.01 8.54
N ASP A 350 20.91 6.80 9.59
CA ASP A 350 21.78 6.46 10.72
C ASP A 350 20.99 5.81 11.87
N ASP A 351 19.67 5.70 11.74
CA ASP A 351 18.79 5.08 12.72
C ASP A 351 18.97 3.56 12.71
N ALA A 352 19.60 3.04 13.77
CA ALA A 352 19.85 1.62 13.95
C ALA A 352 18.56 0.81 14.12
N GLN A 353 17.54 1.38 14.77
CA GLN A 353 16.24 0.73 14.96
C GLN A 353 15.51 0.55 13.62
N ALA A 354 15.55 1.57 12.75
CA ALA A 354 14.98 1.48 11.41
C ALA A 354 15.69 0.42 10.55
N LYS A 355 17.04 0.35 10.60
CA LYS A 355 17.80 -0.69 9.90
C LYS A 355 17.45 -2.10 10.37
N GLU A 356 17.37 -2.29 11.68
CA GLU A 356 16.99 -3.59 12.26
C GLU A 356 15.54 -3.96 11.90
N ALA A 357 14.63 -2.99 11.94
CA ALA A 357 13.24 -3.18 11.53
C ALA A 357 13.12 -3.63 10.07
N LEU A 358 13.85 -2.99 9.15
CA LEU A 358 13.88 -3.40 7.75
C LEU A 358 14.41 -4.83 7.58
N ASN A 359 15.48 -5.19 8.29
CA ASN A 359 16.01 -6.56 8.29
C ASN A 359 14.99 -7.58 8.82
N THR A 360 14.27 -7.23 9.88
CA THR A 360 13.19 -8.06 10.44
C THR A 360 12.10 -8.32 9.41
N PHE A 361 11.64 -7.30 8.70
CA PHE A 361 10.63 -7.47 7.65
C PHE A 361 11.15 -8.27 6.45
N VAL A 362 12.41 -8.06 6.04
CA VAL A 362 13.03 -8.88 4.99
C VAL A 362 13.07 -10.35 5.41
N ALA A 363 13.51 -10.65 6.62
CA ALA A 363 13.55 -12.03 7.14
C ALA A 363 12.14 -12.65 7.22
N ALA A 364 11.13 -11.87 7.60
CA ALA A 364 9.74 -12.32 7.71
C ALA A 364 9.11 -12.69 6.34
N THR A 365 9.68 -12.27 5.22
CA THR A 365 9.21 -12.73 3.89
C THR A 365 9.31 -14.24 3.72
N GLY A 366 10.27 -14.88 4.39
CA GLY A 366 10.44 -16.34 4.39
C GLY A 366 9.32 -17.12 5.10
N SER A 367 8.50 -16.44 5.90
CA SER A 367 7.37 -17.03 6.64
C SER A 367 6.04 -16.89 5.90
N LEU A 368 6.02 -16.26 4.71
CA LEU A 368 4.79 -16.06 3.95
C LEU A 368 4.21 -17.39 3.46
N SER A 369 2.94 -17.64 3.79
CA SER A 369 2.22 -18.76 3.22
C SER A 369 2.00 -18.60 1.72
N GLU A 370 1.82 -19.70 1.00
CA GLU A 370 1.56 -19.68 -0.45
C GLU A 370 0.32 -18.85 -0.80
N LEU A 371 -0.73 -18.95 0.01
CA LEU A 371 -1.96 -18.16 -0.19
C LEU A 371 -1.69 -16.67 0.04
N ALA A 372 -0.93 -16.30 1.09
CA ALA A 372 -0.58 -14.91 1.34
C ALA A 372 0.12 -14.25 0.14
N GLN A 373 1.02 -14.99 -0.55
CA GLN A 373 1.74 -14.48 -1.70
C GLN A 373 0.84 -14.23 -2.93
N LYS A 374 -0.28 -14.94 -3.04
CA LYS A 374 -1.22 -14.82 -4.18
C LYS A 374 -2.26 -13.70 -3.99
N LEU A 375 -2.61 -13.39 -2.74
CA LEU A 375 -3.73 -12.49 -2.43
C LEU A 375 -3.58 -11.04 -2.92
N PRO A 376 -2.39 -10.41 -3.02
CA PRO A 376 -2.28 -9.07 -3.60
C PRO A 376 -2.77 -8.97 -5.05
N GLY A 377 -2.66 -10.06 -5.82
CA GLY A 377 -3.19 -10.19 -7.18
C GLY A 377 -4.60 -10.76 -7.27
N TRP A 378 -5.29 -10.96 -6.17
CA TRP A 378 -6.64 -11.51 -6.17
C TRP A 378 -7.69 -10.43 -6.45
N PHE A 379 -8.47 -10.62 -7.51
CA PHE A 379 -9.46 -9.64 -7.98
C PHE A 379 -10.46 -9.22 -6.90
N TRP A 380 -10.89 -10.17 -6.06
CA TRP A 380 -11.94 -9.96 -5.06
C TRP A 380 -11.46 -9.38 -3.72
N SER A 381 -10.16 -9.04 -3.62
CA SER A 381 -9.57 -8.57 -2.36
C SER A 381 -10.32 -7.38 -1.76
N ASP A 382 -10.67 -6.36 -2.55
CA ASP A 382 -11.39 -5.18 -2.08
C ASP A 382 -12.80 -5.50 -1.59
N THR A 383 -13.52 -6.38 -2.31
CA THR A 383 -14.85 -6.85 -1.91
C THR A 383 -14.77 -7.55 -0.57
N PHE A 384 -13.81 -8.47 -0.43
CA PHE A 384 -13.62 -9.24 0.80
C PHE A 384 -13.21 -8.33 1.97
N TYR A 385 -12.21 -7.46 1.77
CA TYR A 385 -11.72 -6.55 2.81
C TYR A 385 -12.80 -5.56 3.25
N GLY A 386 -13.61 -5.05 2.34
CA GLY A 386 -14.71 -4.15 2.65
C GLY A 386 -15.79 -4.80 3.52
N ALA A 387 -16.19 -6.03 3.19
CA ALA A 387 -17.14 -6.81 3.97
C ALA A 387 -16.61 -7.13 5.38
N LEU A 388 -15.34 -7.59 5.48
CA LEU A 388 -14.67 -7.84 6.76
C LEU A 388 -14.69 -6.60 7.64
N VAL A 389 -14.15 -5.48 7.15
CA VAL A 389 -14.02 -4.24 7.95
C VAL A 389 -15.39 -3.78 8.45
N THR A 390 -16.39 -3.77 7.55
CA THR A 390 -17.74 -3.32 7.91
C THR A 390 -18.36 -4.17 9.00
N ARG A 391 -18.39 -5.49 8.83
CA ARG A 391 -19.13 -6.38 9.74
C ARG A 391 -18.37 -6.65 11.03
N VAL A 392 -17.05 -6.79 10.97
CA VAL A 392 -16.20 -6.91 12.19
C VAL A 392 -16.31 -5.64 13.04
N SER A 393 -16.33 -4.44 12.44
CA SER A 393 -16.54 -3.20 13.19
C SER A 393 -17.90 -3.16 13.89
N GLN A 394 -18.96 -3.62 13.22
CA GLN A 394 -20.30 -3.68 13.82
C GLN A 394 -20.36 -4.68 14.97
N ALA A 395 -19.71 -5.83 14.85
CA ALA A 395 -19.61 -6.78 15.96
C ALA A 395 -18.79 -6.19 17.14
N ALA A 396 -17.66 -5.54 16.83
CA ALA A 396 -16.83 -4.85 17.82
C ALA A 396 -17.56 -3.70 18.55
N ALA A 397 -18.48 -3.02 17.84
CA ALA A 397 -19.35 -1.99 18.43
C ALA A 397 -20.48 -2.57 19.30
N GLY A 398 -20.76 -3.90 19.17
CA GLY A 398 -21.88 -4.56 19.84
C GLY A 398 -23.23 -4.40 19.11
N GLU A 399 -23.20 -3.96 17.84
CA GLU A 399 -24.41 -3.81 17.00
C GLU A 399 -24.99 -5.17 16.56
N MET A 400 -24.16 -6.20 16.54
CA MET A 400 -24.55 -7.59 16.22
C MET A 400 -23.63 -8.59 16.91
N SER A 401 -24.05 -9.86 16.95
CA SER A 401 -23.18 -10.94 17.40
C SER A 401 -22.07 -11.24 16.36
N VAL A 402 -21.00 -11.91 16.81
CA VAL A 402 -19.91 -12.33 15.90
C VAL A 402 -20.43 -13.32 14.85
N ASP A 403 -21.30 -14.25 15.22
CA ASP A 403 -21.90 -15.23 14.29
C ASP A 403 -22.80 -14.55 13.25
N GLU A 404 -23.55 -13.52 13.65
CA GLU A 404 -24.32 -12.72 12.71
C GLU A 404 -23.40 -11.94 11.77
N ALA A 405 -22.27 -11.41 12.25
CA ALA A 405 -21.28 -10.74 11.40
C ALA A 405 -20.72 -11.72 10.34
N PHE A 406 -20.41 -12.96 10.70
CA PHE A 406 -19.97 -13.98 9.73
C PHE A 406 -21.01 -14.24 8.64
N THR A 407 -22.26 -14.45 9.04
CA THR A 407 -23.36 -14.66 8.11
C THR A 407 -23.51 -13.47 7.14
N ARG A 408 -23.38 -12.24 7.65
CA ARG A 408 -23.48 -11.04 6.82
C ARG A 408 -22.28 -10.83 5.92
N ILE A 409 -21.05 -11.17 6.36
CA ILE A 409 -19.84 -11.14 5.51
C ILE A 409 -20.07 -12.05 4.30
N ASP A 410 -20.46 -13.30 4.53
CA ASP A 410 -20.68 -14.27 3.46
C ASP A 410 -21.79 -13.80 2.49
N ALA A 411 -22.88 -13.23 3.02
CA ALA A 411 -23.98 -12.70 2.22
C ALA A 411 -23.57 -11.47 1.37
N ASP A 412 -22.84 -10.52 1.96
CA ASP A 412 -22.37 -9.31 1.27
C ASP A 412 -21.42 -9.66 0.11
N ILE A 413 -20.52 -10.62 0.35
CA ILE A 413 -19.58 -11.11 -0.66
C ILE A 413 -20.33 -11.83 -1.78
N ALA A 414 -21.25 -12.76 -1.44
CA ALA A 414 -22.04 -13.50 -2.43
C ALA A 414 -22.88 -12.56 -3.31
N ALA A 415 -23.48 -11.51 -2.72
CA ALA A 415 -24.21 -10.50 -3.47
C ALA A 415 -23.29 -9.77 -4.48
N LYS A 416 -22.10 -9.34 -4.06
CA LYS A 416 -21.13 -8.67 -4.94
C LYS A 416 -20.63 -9.58 -6.07
N VAL A 417 -20.36 -10.85 -5.79
CA VAL A 417 -19.99 -11.84 -6.81
C VAL A 417 -21.11 -12.01 -7.83
N LYS A 418 -22.36 -12.13 -7.37
CA LYS A 418 -23.52 -12.23 -8.26
C LYS A 418 -23.71 -10.99 -9.13
N ASP A 419 -23.58 -9.79 -8.54
CA ASP A 419 -23.79 -8.52 -9.22
C ASP A 419 -22.70 -8.23 -10.28
N SER A 420 -21.51 -8.82 -10.11
CA SER A 420 -20.40 -8.65 -11.07
C SER A 420 -20.63 -9.38 -12.40
N GLY A 421 -21.48 -10.38 -12.44
CA GLY A 421 -21.71 -11.20 -13.62
C GLY A 421 -20.56 -12.12 -14.01
N LEU A 422 -19.52 -12.27 -13.15
CA LEU A 422 -18.31 -13.10 -13.34
C LEU A 422 -18.48 -14.52 -12.82
#